data_ca8fa2d8addcae8b83738576502ce420
#
_entry.id   ca8fa2d8addcae8b83738576502ce420
#
_cell.length_a   1.000
_cell.length_b   1.000
_cell.length_c   1.000
_cell.angle_alpha   90.00
_cell.angle_beta   90.00
_cell.angle_gamma   90.00
#
_symmetry.space_group_name_H-M   'P 1'
#
loop_
_entity.id
_entity.type
_entity.pdbx_description
1 polymer ?
#
loop_
_entity_poly.entity_id
_entity_poly.type
_entity_poly.pdbx_seq_one_letter_code
_entity_poly.pdbx_strand_id
1 'polypeptide(L)'
;SIFREIVLNSILPLIQVAEVMAQRYDVVVTNPPYMGSSGMGSKLSNYIQINFPISKADLFSVFIEKCRDMVKKNGYQAMITQQSWMSLPSFLELRKKVCHSNLIVSLLQMGSHSFDEISGEVVASVSFIFRRQYTPRYTGVFFDLQDGMCEQEKEHMYFAGNGRYETNQDMFSLVPNAVMAYEASEKAIAQFDRLPPLKETVIAKPGMQTSDNERFLRFWFEVCHNGIGYHLSHEAVSEYKWFPYNKGIGFRKWYGNNDYVVNFYHDGEELKYWLVHNPKDPGTKHWSRNMRNYEYYFREGITFTAIGNNFSARLNGAGYLFDTKGPTMFGDHLTYVCG
;
A
#
# COMPACT_ATOMS: atom_id res chain seq x y z
N SER A 1 6.77 5.79 58.81
CA SER A 1 8.07 6.22 58.27
C SER A 1 7.91 6.59 56.79
N ILE A 2 8.38 7.75 56.42
CA ILE A 2 8.36 8.27 55.00
C ILE A 2 8.88 7.23 54.01
N PHE A 3 9.92 6.50 54.34
CA PHE A 3 10.45 5.42 53.49
C PHE A 3 9.44 4.30 53.24
N ARG A 4 8.63 3.95 54.23
CA ARG A 4 7.60 2.91 54.06
C ARG A 4 6.50 3.40 53.11
N GLU A 5 6.11 4.64 53.17
CA GLU A 5 5.11 5.22 52.26
C GLU A 5 5.63 5.35 50.84
N ILE A 6 6.88 5.74 50.64
CA ILE A 6 7.52 5.76 49.31
C ILE A 6 7.57 4.34 48.70
N VAL A 7 7.94 3.34 49.49
CA VAL A 7 7.98 1.96 49.00
C VAL A 7 6.59 1.47 48.63
N LEU A 8 5.58 1.68 49.47
CA LEU A 8 4.22 1.20 49.21
C LEU A 8 3.51 1.94 48.08
N ASN A 9 3.72 3.24 47.98
CA ASN A 9 2.95 4.07 47.04
C ASN A 9 3.67 4.31 45.69
N SER A 10 4.99 4.14 45.62
CA SER A 10 5.76 4.38 44.41
C SER A 10 6.45 3.14 43.85
N ILE A 11 7.13 2.36 44.73
CA ILE A 11 7.94 1.22 44.26
C ILE A 11 7.09 -0.02 44.06
N LEU A 12 6.20 -0.34 45.00
CA LEU A 12 5.37 -1.55 44.93
C LEU A 12 4.48 -1.60 43.65
N PRO A 13 3.79 -0.51 43.25
CA PRO A 13 3.05 -0.49 42.00
C PRO A 13 3.93 -0.73 40.76
N LEU A 14 5.16 -0.19 40.75
CA LEU A 14 6.10 -0.43 39.64
C LEU A 14 6.56 -1.90 39.58
N ILE A 15 6.80 -2.52 40.74
CA ILE A 15 7.13 -3.95 40.80
C ILE A 15 5.95 -4.80 40.31
N GLN A 16 4.71 -4.49 40.72
CA GLN A 16 3.52 -5.18 40.25
C GLN A 16 3.33 -5.06 38.74
N VAL A 17 3.52 -3.87 38.18
CA VAL A 17 3.48 -3.66 36.72
C VAL A 17 4.58 -4.47 36.02
N ALA A 18 5.81 -4.45 36.56
CA ALA A 18 6.93 -5.21 36.01
C ALA A 18 6.67 -6.72 36.04
N GLU A 19 6.07 -7.23 37.13
CA GLU A 19 5.68 -8.63 37.27
C GLU A 19 4.63 -9.02 36.23
N VAL A 20 3.57 -8.23 36.08
CA VAL A 20 2.53 -8.44 35.05
C VAL A 20 3.14 -8.41 33.65
N MET A 21 4.05 -7.48 33.35
CA MET A 21 4.71 -7.36 32.05
C MET A 21 5.72 -8.47 31.76
N ALA A 22 6.26 -9.12 32.81
CA ALA A 22 7.19 -10.24 32.68
C ALA A 22 6.50 -11.60 32.54
N GLN A 23 5.25 -11.71 32.93
CA GLN A 23 4.47 -12.95 32.85
C GLN A 23 4.17 -13.34 31.41
N ARG A 24 3.89 -14.62 31.20
CA ARG A 24 3.35 -15.15 29.96
C ARG A 24 1.93 -15.64 30.17
N TYR A 25 1.10 -15.37 29.20
CA TYR A 25 -0.35 -15.58 29.27
C TYR A 25 -0.79 -16.65 28.27
N ASP A 26 -1.87 -17.34 28.58
CA ASP A 26 -2.50 -18.29 27.66
C ASP A 26 -3.16 -17.57 26.49
N VAL A 27 -3.69 -16.38 26.76
CA VAL A 27 -4.31 -15.49 25.74
C VAL A 27 -3.90 -14.05 25.99
N VAL A 28 -3.56 -13.34 24.91
CA VAL A 28 -3.30 -11.89 24.90
C VAL A 28 -4.24 -11.26 23.89
N VAL A 29 -5.08 -10.32 24.34
CA VAL A 29 -6.07 -9.61 23.49
C VAL A 29 -5.85 -8.12 23.63
N THR A 30 -5.79 -7.39 22.51
CA THR A 30 -5.67 -5.94 22.54
C THR A 30 -6.09 -5.28 21.21
N ASN A 31 -6.51 -4.03 21.33
CA ASN A 31 -6.61 -3.08 20.22
C ASN A 31 -5.51 -2.02 20.45
N PRO A 32 -4.34 -2.13 19.79
CA PRO A 32 -3.22 -1.24 20.02
C PRO A 32 -3.46 0.15 19.42
N PRO A 33 -2.75 1.19 19.88
CA PRO A 33 -2.79 2.49 19.23
C PRO A 33 -2.17 2.45 17.83
N TYR A 34 -2.76 3.19 16.90
CA TYR A 34 -2.26 3.37 15.54
C TYR A 34 -1.46 4.67 15.47
N MET A 35 -0.15 4.53 15.33
CA MET A 35 0.77 5.67 15.32
C MET A 35 1.96 5.35 14.41
N GLY A 36 1.95 5.92 13.22
CA GLY A 36 3.07 5.81 12.29
C GLY A 36 4.37 6.41 12.86
N SER A 37 5.50 5.99 12.36
CA SER A 37 6.83 6.41 12.85
C SER A 37 7.03 7.93 12.87
N SER A 38 6.37 8.68 11.97
CA SER A 38 6.41 10.16 11.94
C SER A 38 5.67 10.83 13.11
N GLY A 39 4.73 10.13 13.75
CA GLY A 39 3.98 10.61 14.90
C GLY A 39 4.65 10.31 16.25
N MET A 40 5.70 9.49 16.26
CA MET A 40 6.38 9.07 17.48
C MET A 40 7.38 10.12 17.97
N GLY A 41 7.35 10.43 19.26
CA GLY A 41 8.39 11.26 19.88
C GLY A 41 9.77 10.54 19.83
N SER A 42 10.86 11.33 19.89
CA SER A 42 12.23 10.84 19.69
C SER A 42 12.61 9.66 20.61
N LYS A 43 12.21 9.68 21.87
CA LYS A 43 12.50 8.58 22.84
C LYS A 43 11.84 7.27 22.42
N LEU A 44 10.56 7.31 22.05
CA LEU A 44 9.82 6.14 21.60
C LEU A 44 10.36 5.63 20.26
N SER A 45 10.59 6.52 19.31
CA SER A 45 11.14 6.18 18.00
C SER A 45 12.50 5.46 18.12
N ASN A 46 13.43 6.00 18.93
CA ASN A 46 14.72 5.37 19.15
C ASN A 46 14.60 4.00 19.82
N TYR A 47 13.74 3.88 20.83
CA TYR A 47 13.50 2.60 21.51
C TYR A 47 12.98 1.53 20.53
N ILE A 48 12.00 1.89 19.69
CA ILE A 48 11.40 0.98 18.70
C ILE A 48 12.42 0.59 17.62
N GLN A 49 13.21 1.54 17.11
CA GLN A 49 14.23 1.24 16.09
C GLN A 49 15.26 0.23 16.58
N ILE A 50 15.64 0.28 17.86
CA ILE A 50 16.62 -0.62 18.46
C ILE A 50 16.00 -1.99 18.77
N ASN A 51 14.81 -2.02 19.39
CA ASN A 51 14.24 -3.24 19.95
C ASN A 51 13.26 -3.97 19.00
N PHE A 52 12.67 -3.27 18.02
CA PHE A 52 11.66 -3.78 17.09
C PHE A 52 11.94 -3.36 15.64
N PRO A 53 13.13 -3.65 15.09
CA PRO A 53 13.56 -3.12 13.78
C PRO A 53 12.66 -3.58 12.62
N ILE A 54 12.01 -4.74 12.72
CA ILE A 54 11.15 -5.30 11.66
C ILE A 54 9.71 -4.77 11.70
N SER A 55 9.27 -4.23 12.85
CA SER A 55 7.92 -3.71 13.06
C SER A 55 7.88 -2.20 13.32
N LYS A 56 8.99 -1.50 13.12
CA LYS A 56 9.18 -0.08 13.45
C LYS A 56 8.32 0.93 12.68
N ALA A 57 7.63 0.48 11.63
CA ALA A 57 6.89 1.37 10.73
C ALA A 57 5.65 1.99 11.41
N ASP A 58 4.99 1.25 12.29
CA ASP A 58 3.84 1.73 13.05
C ASP A 58 3.77 1.05 14.43
N LEU A 59 3.19 1.73 15.40
CA LEU A 59 3.10 1.23 16.78
C LEU A 59 2.25 -0.03 16.90
N PHE A 60 1.14 -0.15 16.13
CA PHE A 60 0.35 -1.39 16.14
C PHE A 60 1.16 -2.61 15.72
N SER A 61 2.08 -2.46 14.78
CA SER A 61 2.94 -3.55 14.32
C SER A 61 3.97 -3.98 15.37
N VAL A 62 4.46 -3.03 16.17
CA VAL A 62 5.28 -3.32 17.36
C VAL A 62 4.49 -4.15 18.38
N PHE A 63 3.22 -3.81 18.58
CA PHE A 63 2.34 -4.58 19.46
C PHE A 63 2.09 -5.99 18.95
N ILE A 64 1.97 -6.23 17.63
CA ILE A 64 1.88 -7.60 17.08
C ILE A 64 3.08 -8.43 17.56
N GLU A 65 4.28 -7.87 17.47
CA GLU A 65 5.51 -8.55 17.88
C GLU A 65 5.61 -8.71 19.40
N LYS A 66 5.37 -7.64 20.16
CA LYS A 66 5.46 -7.63 21.62
C LYS A 66 4.43 -8.56 22.28
N CYS A 67 3.18 -8.49 21.86
CA CYS A 67 2.11 -9.32 22.42
C CYS A 67 2.34 -10.81 22.15
N ARG A 68 2.91 -11.15 20.97
CA ARG A 68 3.35 -12.52 20.71
C ARG A 68 4.34 -13.02 21.77
N ASP A 69 5.28 -12.18 22.20
CA ASP A 69 6.28 -12.58 23.19
C ASP A 69 5.69 -12.73 24.60
N MET A 70 4.55 -12.09 24.87
CA MET A 70 3.80 -12.25 26.11
C MET A 70 2.93 -13.51 26.15
N VAL A 71 2.67 -14.15 25.01
CA VAL A 71 1.89 -15.37 24.92
C VAL A 71 2.76 -16.60 25.27
N LYS A 72 2.22 -17.58 26.01
CA LYS A 72 2.84 -18.90 26.24
C LYS A 72 2.97 -19.68 24.92
N LYS A 73 3.85 -20.67 24.86
CA LYS A 73 3.86 -21.65 23.77
C LYS A 73 2.47 -22.30 23.64
N ASN A 74 1.93 -22.38 22.44
CA ASN A 74 0.58 -22.86 22.12
C ASN A 74 -0.58 -21.95 22.59
N GLY A 75 -0.30 -20.81 23.22
CA GLY A 75 -1.32 -19.84 23.57
C GLY A 75 -1.72 -18.97 22.38
N TYR A 76 -2.67 -18.07 22.60
CA TYR A 76 -3.32 -17.30 21.56
C TYR A 76 -3.08 -15.79 21.70
N GLN A 77 -2.93 -15.13 20.56
CA GLN A 77 -2.93 -13.69 20.44
C GLN A 77 -4.10 -13.28 19.56
N ALA A 78 -4.95 -12.38 20.04
CA ALA A 78 -6.06 -11.83 19.27
C ALA A 78 -5.97 -10.31 19.26
N MET A 79 -6.05 -9.71 18.08
CA MET A 79 -5.91 -8.25 17.92
C MET A 79 -6.80 -7.71 16.81
N ILE A 80 -7.17 -6.45 16.97
CA ILE A 80 -7.68 -5.61 15.88
C ILE A 80 -6.60 -4.58 15.55
N THR A 81 -6.19 -4.48 14.29
CA THR A 81 -5.14 -3.55 13.84
C THR A 81 -5.49 -2.92 12.50
N GLN A 82 -4.68 -1.97 12.03
CA GLN A 82 -4.74 -1.59 10.61
C GLN A 82 -4.39 -2.79 9.72
N GLN A 83 -5.07 -2.91 8.57
CA GLN A 83 -4.82 -4.01 7.62
C GLN A 83 -3.55 -3.82 6.78
N SER A 84 -2.94 -2.64 6.80
CA SER A 84 -1.78 -2.27 5.95
C SER A 84 -0.60 -3.24 6.05
N TRP A 85 -0.40 -3.90 7.20
CA TRP A 85 0.68 -4.88 7.38
C TRP A 85 0.50 -6.15 6.53
N MET A 86 -0.71 -6.44 6.05
CA MET A 86 -0.98 -7.61 5.21
C MET A 86 -0.36 -7.51 3.81
N SER A 87 -0.10 -6.30 3.31
CA SER A 87 0.33 -6.09 1.92
C SER A 87 1.51 -5.12 1.74
N LEU A 88 1.63 -4.05 2.54
CA LEU A 88 2.65 -3.02 2.31
C LEU A 88 4.08 -3.55 2.47
N PRO A 89 5.02 -3.11 1.59
CA PRO A 89 6.43 -3.54 1.65
C PRO A 89 7.13 -3.24 2.98
N SER A 90 6.76 -2.15 3.66
CA SER A 90 7.33 -1.76 4.96
C SER A 90 7.13 -2.81 6.06
N PHE A 91 6.16 -3.72 5.91
CA PHE A 91 5.86 -4.80 6.85
C PHE A 91 6.26 -6.19 6.35
N LEU A 92 7.06 -6.29 5.30
CA LEU A 92 7.49 -7.58 4.72
C LEU A 92 8.11 -8.50 5.76
N GLU A 93 9.07 -8.02 6.54
CA GLU A 93 9.76 -8.84 7.52
C GLU A 93 8.85 -9.25 8.70
N LEU A 94 7.90 -8.38 9.08
CA LEU A 94 6.86 -8.73 10.05
C LEU A 94 5.97 -9.87 9.53
N ARG A 95 5.49 -9.79 8.27
CA ARG A 95 4.69 -10.86 7.65
C ARG A 95 5.41 -12.19 7.62
N LYS A 96 6.67 -12.18 7.18
CA LYS A 96 7.52 -13.38 7.19
C LYS A 96 7.61 -13.97 8.59
N LYS A 97 7.88 -13.13 9.61
CA LYS A 97 7.95 -13.57 11.01
C LYS A 97 6.63 -14.15 11.49
N VAL A 98 5.50 -13.49 11.19
CA VAL A 98 4.16 -13.99 11.55
C VAL A 98 3.91 -15.35 10.93
N CYS A 99 4.11 -15.51 9.62
CA CYS A 99 3.84 -16.76 8.91
C CYS A 99 4.74 -17.92 9.34
N HIS A 100 6.00 -17.67 9.74
CA HIS A 100 6.94 -18.72 10.12
C HIS A 100 6.92 -19.07 11.62
N SER A 101 6.37 -18.19 12.45
CA SER A 101 6.46 -18.37 13.91
C SER A 101 5.12 -18.46 14.61
N ASN A 102 4.03 -18.20 13.92
CA ASN A 102 2.66 -18.34 14.41
C ASN A 102 1.83 -19.17 13.43
N LEU A 103 0.72 -19.66 13.94
CA LEU A 103 -0.36 -20.22 13.16
C LEU A 103 -1.44 -19.16 13.05
N ILE A 104 -1.85 -18.82 11.84
CA ILE A 104 -3.00 -17.94 11.59
C ILE A 104 -4.25 -18.81 11.70
N VAL A 105 -4.93 -18.73 12.85
CA VAL A 105 -6.14 -19.52 13.11
C VAL A 105 -7.31 -18.92 12.33
N SER A 106 -7.51 -17.60 12.49
CA SER A 106 -8.48 -16.87 11.71
C SER A 106 -8.01 -15.42 11.47
N LEU A 107 -8.48 -14.83 10.38
CA LEU A 107 -8.22 -13.44 10.04
C LEU A 107 -9.45 -12.88 9.31
N LEU A 108 -9.99 -11.76 9.82
CA LEU A 108 -11.15 -11.06 9.28
C LEU A 108 -10.68 -9.70 8.74
N GLN A 109 -10.61 -9.56 7.43
CA GLN A 109 -10.32 -8.29 6.77
C GLN A 109 -11.59 -7.46 6.69
N MET A 110 -11.74 -6.54 7.64
CA MET A 110 -12.95 -5.74 7.78
C MET A 110 -12.95 -4.50 6.87
N GLY A 111 -11.77 -4.06 6.43
CA GLY A 111 -11.64 -2.85 5.62
C GLY A 111 -12.03 -1.58 6.36
N SER A 112 -12.53 -0.61 5.61
CA SER A 112 -13.10 0.64 6.12
C SER A 112 -14.51 0.42 6.69
N HIS A 113 -15.03 1.41 7.44
CA HIS A 113 -16.37 1.36 8.04
C HIS A 113 -16.59 0.19 9.02
N SER A 114 -15.52 -0.18 9.75
CA SER A 114 -15.57 -1.26 10.74
C SER A 114 -16.13 -0.82 12.10
N PHE A 115 -16.27 0.49 12.31
CA PHE A 115 -16.79 1.10 13.54
C PHE A 115 -17.65 2.29 13.17
N ASP A 116 -18.94 2.23 13.50
CA ASP A 116 -19.93 3.25 13.15
C ASP A 116 -19.71 4.59 13.88
N GLU A 117 -19.03 4.57 15.03
CA GLU A 117 -18.80 5.75 15.87
C GLU A 117 -17.63 6.62 15.39
N ILE A 118 -16.80 6.15 14.47
CA ILE A 118 -15.61 6.89 13.99
C ILE A 118 -15.98 7.66 12.72
N SER A 119 -16.42 8.90 12.88
CA SER A 119 -16.58 9.84 11.77
C SER A 119 -15.21 10.39 11.36
N GLY A 120 -14.73 10.07 10.16
CA GLY A 120 -13.48 10.57 9.60
C GLY A 120 -12.90 9.64 8.56
N GLU A 121 -11.72 9.97 8.06
CA GLU A 121 -11.02 9.17 7.07
C GLU A 121 -10.70 7.79 7.65
N VAL A 122 -11.34 6.79 7.10
CA VAL A 122 -11.59 5.52 7.77
C VAL A 122 -10.37 4.63 7.64
N VAL A 123 -9.75 4.35 8.76
CA VAL A 123 -8.66 3.37 8.85
C VAL A 123 -9.20 1.99 8.52
N ALA A 124 -8.73 1.40 7.43
CA ALA A 124 -9.06 0.03 7.08
C ALA A 124 -8.45 -0.95 8.11
N SER A 125 -9.29 -1.76 8.73
CA SER A 125 -8.93 -2.62 9.86
C SER A 125 -9.00 -4.12 9.54
N VAL A 126 -8.26 -4.89 10.33
CA VAL A 126 -8.23 -6.35 10.30
C VAL A 126 -8.25 -6.89 11.72
N SER A 127 -9.06 -7.90 11.98
CA SER A 127 -9.04 -8.69 13.21
C SER A 127 -8.38 -10.04 12.94
N PHE A 128 -7.59 -10.53 13.87
CA PHE A 128 -6.94 -11.84 13.71
C PHE A 128 -6.76 -12.57 15.03
N ILE A 129 -6.67 -13.90 14.92
CA ILE A 129 -6.30 -14.81 15.99
C ILE A 129 -5.09 -15.60 15.53
N PHE A 130 -3.97 -15.42 16.22
CA PHE A 130 -2.75 -16.20 16.03
C PHE A 130 -2.55 -17.16 17.19
N ARG A 131 -2.06 -18.36 16.90
CA ARG A 131 -1.54 -19.28 17.91
C ARG A 131 -0.01 -19.24 17.88
N ARG A 132 0.63 -19.13 19.04
CA ARG A 132 2.10 -19.11 19.14
C ARG A 132 2.70 -20.50 18.93
N GLN A 133 2.53 -21.01 17.73
CA GLN A 133 3.11 -22.27 17.24
C GLN A 133 3.00 -22.27 15.72
N TYR A 134 4.05 -22.66 15.04
CA TYR A 134 3.96 -22.96 13.62
C TYR A 134 3.59 -24.42 13.41
N THR A 135 2.69 -24.70 12.49
CA THR A 135 2.31 -26.04 12.06
C THR A 135 2.27 -26.06 10.53
N PRO A 136 3.15 -26.83 9.86
CA PRO A 136 3.15 -26.93 8.40
C PRO A 136 1.79 -27.38 7.85
N ARG A 137 1.41 -26.85 6.70
CA ARG A 137 0.19 -27.20 5.96
C ARG A 137 -1.11 -26.98 6.74
N TYR A 138 -1.08 -26.15 7.79
CA TYR A 138 -2.31 -25.79 8.47
C TYR A 138 -3.14 -24.85 7.61
N THR A 139 -4.43 -25.13 7.51
CA THR A 139 -5.39 -24.29 6.80
C THR A 139 -6.09 -23.38 7.79
N GLY A 140 -5.81 -22.10 7.72
CA GLY A 140 -6.48 -21.06 8.49
C GLY A 140 -7.76 -20.59 7.81
N VAL A 141 -8.63 -19.91 8.56
CA VAL A 141 -9.89 -19.36 8.07
C VAL A 141 -9.74 -17.86 7.90
N PHE A 142 -10.04 -17.37 6.72
CA PHE A 142 -9.96 -15.96 6.34
C PHE A 142 -11.34 -15.47 5.91
N PHE A 143 -11.64 -14.21 6.19
CA PHE A 143 -12.87 -13.56 5.74
C PHE A 143 -12.51 -12.22 5.07
N ASP A 144 -13.04 -11.99 3.89
CA ASP A 144 -13.12 -10.67 3.28
C ASP A 144 -14.51 -10.07 3.53
N LEU A 145 -14.53 -9.04 4.38
CA LEU A 145 -15.74 -8.33 4.78
C LEU A 145 -15.73 -6.87 4.30
N GLN A 146 -14.83 -6.54 3.35
CA GLN A 146 -14.62 -5.16 2.91
C GLN A 146 -15.82 -4.56 2.18
N ASP A 147 -16.64 -5.40 1.53
CA ASP A 147 -17.84 -4.96 0.81
C ASP A 147 -18.97 -4.48 1.72
N GLY A 148 -18.97 -4.85 3.00
CA GLY A 148 -19.95 -4.35 3.98
C GLY A 148 -19.71 -2.87 4.28
N MET A 149 -20.76 -2.06 4.20
CA MET A 149 -20.70 -0.60 4.34
C MET A 149 -20.87 -0.12 5.78
N CYS A 150 -21.25 -0.99 6.70
CA CYS A 150 -21.40 -0.72 8.13
C CYS A 150 -21.10 -1.97 8.97
N GLU A 151 -21.04 -1.81 10.29
CA GLU A 151 -20.76 -2.90 11.22
C GLU A 151 -21.77 -4.05 11.10
N GLN A 152 -23.06 -3.74 11.02
CA GLN A 152 -24.13 -4.73 10.92
C GLN A 152 -24.06 -5.57 9.64
N GLU A 153 -23.73 -4.96 8.51
CA GLU A 153 -23.55 -5.68 7.24
C GLU A 153 -22.37 -6.64 7.31
N LYS A 154 -21.25 -6.21 7.88
CA LYS A 154 -20.05 -7.06 8.07
C LYS A 154 -20.34 -8.23 9.01
N GLU A 155 -21.08 -8.00 10.09
CA GLU A 155 -21.51 -9.04 11.00
C GLU A 155 -22.42 -10.05 10.29
N HIS A 156 -23.38 -9.57 9.50
CA HIS A 156 -24.26 -10.43 8.71
C HIS A 156 -23.47 -11.26 7.69
N MET A 157 -22.52 -10.65 6.96
CA MET A 157 -21.62 -11.34 6.02
C MET A 157 -20.85 -12.45 6.73
N TYR A 158 -20.28 -12.16 7.89
CA TYR A 158 -19.51 -13.12 8.68
C TYR A 158 -20.37 -14.34 9.09
N PHE A 159 -21.54 -14.12 9.66
CA PHE A 159 -22.43 -15.20 10.09
C PHE A 159 -23.04 -15.98 8.92
N ALA A 160 -23.26 -15.32 7.79
CA ALA A 160 -23.69 -15.98 6.55
C ALA A 160 -22.57 -16.77 5.86
N GLY A 161 -21.30 -16.60 6.28
CA GLY A 161 -20.15 -17.22 5.64
C GLY A 161 -19.75 -16.56 4.31
N ASN A 162 -20.24 -15.36 4.03
CA ASN A 162 -19.88 -14.62 2.83
C ASN A 162 -18.42 -14.13 2.92
N GLY A 163 -17.68 -14.21 1.82
CA GLY A 163 -16.27 -13.83 1.79
C GLY A 163 -15.34 -14.75 2.59
N ARG A 164 -15.78 -15.99 2.89
CA ARG A 164 -15.01 -16.99 3.64
C ARG A 164 -14.06 -17.77 2.74
N TYR A 165 -12.80 -17.81 3.14
CA TYR A 165 -11.72 -18.56 2.47
C TYR A 165 -11.02 -19.48 3.47
N GLU A 166 -10.54 -20.61 2.98
CA GLU A 166 -9.67 -21.51 3.71
C GLU A 166 -8.33 -21.61 2.98
N THR A 167 -7.25 -21.15 3.61
CA THR A 167 -5.95 -21.03 2.93
C THR A 167 -4.82 -21.47 3.81
N ASN A 168 -3.87 -22.20 3.20
CA ASN A 168 -2.62 -22.55 3.86
C ASN A 168 -1.68 -21.33 3.87
N GLN A 169 -1.29 -20.86 5.06
CA GLN A 169 -0.41 -19.70 5.21
C GLN A 169 0.98 -19.85 4.55
N ASP A 170 1.46 -21.09 4.32
CA ASP A 170 2.74 -21.35 3.68
C ASP A 170 2.76 -20.81 2.23
N MET A 171 1.58 -20.75 1.60
CA MET A 171 1.41 -20.21 0.24
C MET A 171 1.77 -18.72 0.14
N PHE A 172 1.65 -17.96 1.22
CA PHE A 172 1.98 -16.53 1.19
C PHE A 172 3.47 -16.28 0.93
N SER A 173 4.34 -17.21 1.29
CA SER A 173 5.77 -17.11 1.01
C SER A 173 6.12 -17.16 -0.49
N LEU A 174 5.24 -17.72 -1.32
CA LEU A 174 5.40 -17.80 -2.77
C LEU A 174 4.97 -16.51 -3.47
N VAL A 175 4.15 -15.69 -2.80
CA VAL A 175 3.68 -14.40 -3.35
C VAL A 175 4.77 -13.34 -3.16
N PRO A 176 5.06 -12.50 -4.16
CA PRO A 176 6.00 -11.39 -4.01
C PRO A 176 5.68 -10.53 -2.77
N ASN A 177 6.72 -10.21 -2.00
CA ASN A 177 6.61 -9.51 -0.72
C ASN A 177 5.79 -10.25 0.35
N ALA A 178 5.57 -11.55 0.21
CA ALA A 178 4.78 -12.37 1.14
C ALA A 178 3.40 -11.74 1.45
N VAL A 179 2.75 -11.16 0.45
CA VAL A 179 1.41 -10.57 0.60
C VAL A 179 0.43 -11.67 0.99
N MET A 180 -0.46 -11.37 1.94
CA MET A 180 -1.49 -12.31 2.40
C MET A 180 -2.63 -12.43 1.40
N ALA A 181 -2.35 -13.01 0.23
CA ALA A 181 -3.29 -13.21 -0.87
C ALA A 181 -4.17 -14.46 -0.64
N TYR A 182 -4.91 -14.50 0.45
CA TYR A 182 -5.72 -15.65 0.84
C TYR A 182 -6.93 -15.91 -0.11
N GLU A 183 -7.30 -14.92 -0.90
CA GLU A 183 -8.36 -15.01 -1.93
C GLU A 183 -7.87 -15.70 -3.20
N ALA A 184 -6.55 -15.70 -3.42
CA ALA A 184 -5.97 -16.25 -4.63
C ALA A 184 -5.98 -17.78 -4.60
N SER A 185 -6.38 -18.40 -5.73
CA SER A 185 -6.30 -19.84 -5.84
C SER A 185 -4.85 -20.36 -5.78
N GLU A 186 -4.63 -21.57 -5.28
CA GLU A 186 -3.31 -22.20 -5.28
C GLU A 186 -2.67 -22.23 -6.67
N LYS A 187 -3.48 -22.42 -7.72
CA LYS A 187 -3.01 -22.37 -9.11
C LYS A 187 -2.48 -21.00 -9.49
N ALA A 188 -3.13 -19.92 -9.06
CA ALA A 188 -2.68 -18.55 -9.32
C ALA A 188 -1.39 -18.26 -8.57
N ILE A 189 -1.31 -18.63 -7.29
CA ILE A 189 -0.10 -18.44 -6.48
C ILE A 189 1.09 -19.23 -7.05
N ALA A 190 0.87 -20.46 -7.50
CA ALA A 190 1.92 -21.28 -8.10
C ALA A 190 2.55 -20.67 -9.38
N GLN A 191 1.87 -19.73 -10.04
CA GLN A 191 2.46 -19.04 -11.20
C GLN A 191 3.62 -18.12 -10.78
N PHE A 192 3.60 -17.55 -9.57
CA PHE A 192 4.71 -16.72 -9.08
C PHE A 192 6.02 -17.49 -8.92
N ASP A 193 5.94 -18.80 -8.67
CA ASP A 193 7.11 -19.68 -8.59
C ASP A 193 7.57 -20.19 -9.97
N ARG A 194 6.64 -20.34 -10.92
CA ARG A 194 6.90 -20.96 -12.23
C ARG A 194 7.28 -19.97 -13.31
N LEU A 195 6.71 -18.76 -13.26
CA LEU A 195 6.90 -17.76 -14.32
C LEU A 195 7.94 -16.72 -13.91
N PRO A 196 8.73 -16.20 -14.85
CA PRO A 196 9.64 -15.11 -14.59
C PRO A 196 8.86 -13.86 -14.16
N PRO A 197 9.40 -13.06 -13.22
CA PRO A 197 8.76 -11.83 -12.81
C PRO A 197 8.63 -10.84 -13.97
N LEU A 198 7.48 -10.15 -14.05
CA LEU A 198 7.21 -9.17 -15.11
C LEU A 198 8.32 -8.07 -15.21
N LYS A 199 8.99 -7.75 -14.09
CA LYS A 199 10.13 -6.81 -14.05
C LYS A 199 11.33 -7.21 -14.92
N GLU A 200 11.42 -8.46 -15.37
CA GLU A 200 12.47 -8.93 -16.27
C GLU A 200 12.17 -8.59 -17.75
N THR A 201 10.89 -8.36 -18.07
CA THR A 201 10.43 -8.04 -19.42
C THR A 201 10.13 -6.55 -19.58
N VAL A 202 9.58 -5.91 -18.54
CA VAL A 202 9.21 -4.49 -18.58
C VAL A 202 9.67 -3.75 -17.32
N ILE A 203 9.92 -2.46 -17.47
CA ILE A 203 10.25 -1.55 -16.37
C ILE A 203 9.12 -0.55 -16.17
N ALA A 204 8.53 -0.51 -14.98
CA ALA A 204 7.50 0.45 -14.63
C ALA A 204 8.10 1.77 -14.14
N LYS A 205 7.63 2.89 -14.69
CA LYS A 205 8.10 4.23 -14.38
C LYS A 205 6.91 5.14 -14.01
N PRO A 206 6.96 5.85 -12.87
CA PRO A 206 6.04 6.95 -12.60
C PRO A 206 6.37 8.15 -13.49
N GLY A 207 5.35 8.85 -13.96
CA GLY A 207 5.51 10.02 -14.79
C GLY A 207 5.59 11.34 -14.03
N MET A 208 5.16 12.41 -14.65
CA MET A 208 5.24 13.75 -14.09
C MET A 208 4.02 14.14 -13.24
N GLN A 209 4.21 15.16 -12.42
CA GLN A 209 3.17 15.90 -11.72
C GLN A 209 3.22 17.36 -12.15
N THR A 210 2.09 17.92 -12.59
CA THR A 210 2.00 19.33 -12.98
C THR A 210 2.00 20.26 -11.78
N SER A 211 1.63 19.77 -10.60
CA SER A 211 1.35 20.54 -9.38
C SER A 211 0.28 21.65 -9.55
N ASP A 212 -0.30 21.77 -10.76
CA ASP A 212 -1.43 22.65 -11.09
C ASP A 212 -2.13 22.13 -12.35
N ASN A 213 -3.11 21.27 -12.14
CA ASN A 213 -3.82 20.65 -13.27
C ASN A 213 -4.69 21.66 -14.03
N GLU A 214 -5.29 22.63 -13.35
CA GLU A 214 -6.15 23.63 -13.99
C GLU A 214 -5.37 24.52 -14.96
N ARG A 215 -4.11 24.79 -14.64
CA ARG A 215 -3.22 25.56 -15.49
C ARG A 215 -2.69 24.76 -16.68
N PHE A 216 -2.25 23.52 -16.45
CA PHE A 216 -1.46 22.78 -17.44
C PHE A 216 -2.22 21.67 -18.17
N LEU A 217 -3.39 21.24 -17.70
CA LEU A 217 -4.18 20.20 -18.35
C LEU A 217 -5.45 20.78 -18.99
N ARG A 218 -5.86 20.16 -20.10
CA ARG A 218 -7.15 20.36 -20.75
C ARG A 218 -7.69 19.01 -21.19
N PHE A 219 -8.98 18.93 -21.38
CA PHE A 219 -9.52 17.83 -22.20
C PHE A 219 -9.16 18.08 -23.66
N TRP A 220 -8.92 17.02 -24.41
CA TRP A 220 -8.50 17.14 -25.80
C TRP A 220 -9.48 17.97 -26.67
N PHE A 221 -10.76 17.98 -26.34
CA PHE A 221 -11.80 18.72 -27.05
C PHE A 221 -11.91 20.20 -26.61
N GLU A 222 -11.20 20.62 -25.58
CA GLU A 222 -11.14 22.02 -25.15
C GLU A 222 -10.08 22.85 -25.90
N VAL A 223 -9.26 22.19 -26.70
CA VAL A 223 -8.16 22.83 -27.46
C VAL A 223 -8.30 22.59 -28.95
N CYS A 224 -7.67 23.47 -29.75
CA CYS A 224 -7.66 23.29 -31.20
C CYS A 224 -6.93 21.96 -31.54
N HIS A 225 -7.59 21.10 -32.32
CA HIS A 225 -7.05 19.79 -32.71
C HIS A 225 -5.68 19.89 -33.41
N ASN A 226 -5.52 20.90 -34.29
CA ASN A 226 -4.26 21.14 -35.01
C ASN A 226 -3.13 21.63 -34.09
N GLY A 227 -3.43 21.97 -32.83
CA GLY A 227 -2.45 22.35 -31.81
C GLY A 227 -2.00 21.18 -30.94
N ILE A 228 -2.50 19.95 -31.19
CA ILE A 228 -2.14 18.77 -30.46
C ILE A 228 -1.11 17.94 -31.24
N GLY A 229 0.02 17.68 -30.63
CA GLY A 229 1.07 16.82 -31.17
C GLY A 229 0.77 15.34 -30.90
N TYR A 230 0.17 14.66 -31.85
CA TYR A 230 -0.07 13.20 -31.78
C TYR A 230 1.08 12.41 -32.38
N HIS A 231 1.42 11.30 -31.77
CA HIS A 231 2.41 10.32 -32.29
C HIS A 231 3.81 10.89 -32.58
N LEU A 232 4.16 11.98 -31.90
CA LEU A 232 5.45 12.64 -32.09
C LEU A 232 6.52 12.08 -31.18
N SER A 233 7.76 12.14 -31.66
CA SER A 233 8.94 11.89 -30.83
C SER A 233 9.31 13.16 -30.04
N HIS A 234 10.20 13.02 -29.08
CA HIS A 234 10.70 14.14 -28.27
C HIS A 234 11.35 15.26 -29.11
N GLU A 235 11.84 14.96 -30.30
CA GLU A 235 12.51 15.94 -31.20
C GLU A 235 11.53 16.92 -31.85
N ALA A 236 10.25 16.55 -32.00
CA ALA A 236 9.22 17.38 -32.61
C ALA A 236 8.43 18.24 -31.61
N VAL A 237 8.82 18.28 -30.35
CA VAL A 237 8.07 18.94 -29.25
C VAL A 237 7.97 20.46 -29.40
N SER A 238 8.85 21.11 -30.15
CA SER A 238 8.88 22.57 -30.28
C SER A 238 7.74 23.18 -31.11
N GLU A 239 7.03 22.38 -31.91
CA GLU A 239 6.00 22.87 -32.85
C GLU A 239 4.59 22.92 -32.25
N TYR A 240 4.33 22.09 -31.24
CA TYR A 240 2.99 21.91 -30.66
C TYR A 240 2.95 22.36 -29.20
N LYS A 241 1.79 22.89 -28.81
CA LYS A 241 1.57 23.30 -27.42
C LYS A 241 1.04 22.17 -26.56
N TRP A 242 0.17 21.34 -27.10
CA TRP A 242 -0.55 20.31 -26.36
C TRP A 242 -0.11 18.93 -26.78
N PHE A 243 0.05 18.05 -25.82
CA PHE A 243 0.43 16.65 -26.05
C PHE A 243 -0.50 15.72 -25.27
N PRO A 244 -0.85 14.54 -25.84
CA PRO A 244 -1.63 13.54 -25.14
C PRO A 244 -1.03 13.20 -23.77
N TYR A 245 -1.88 13.15 -22.77
CA TYR A 245 -1.45 12.96 -21.39
C TYR A 245 -2.25 11.89 -20.67
N ASN A 246 -1.60 10.81 -20.24
CA ASN A 246 -2.24 9.76 -19.50
C ASN A 246 -2.27 10.07 -18.00
N LYS A 247 -3.47 10.39 -17.50
CA LYS A 247 -3.71 10.77 -16.11
C LYS A 247 -3.84 9.58 -15.17
N GLY A 248 -4.07 8.36 -15.67
CA GLY A 248 -4.26 7.17 -14.86
C GLY A 248 -5.56 7.17 -14.05
N ILE A 249 -6.60 7.83 -14.52
CA ILE A 249 -7.90 7.92 -13.86
C ILE A 249 -8.88 6.93 -14.50
N GLY A 250 -9.72 6.29 -13.67
CA GLY A 250 -10.78 5.39 -14.10
C GLY A 250 -10.31 3.98 -14.47
N PHE A 251 -11.27 3.06 -14.44
CA PHE A 251 -11.03 1.66 -14.82
C PHE A 251 -11.33 1.46 -16.30
N ARG A 252 -10.31 1.18 -17.09
CA ARG A 252 -10.41 0.71 -18.47
C ARG A 252 -9.30 -0.29 -18.76
N LYS A 253 -9.60 -1.36 -19.49
CA LYS A 253 -8.62 -2.33 -19.96
C LYS A 253 -8.37 -2.15 -21.46
N TRP A 254 -7.16 -2.48 -21.85
CA TRP A 254 -6.65 -2.60 -23.21
C TRP A 254 -6.44 -1.25 -23.91
N TYR A 255 -7.41 -0.36 -23.91
CA TYR A 255 -7.37 0.96 -24.55
C TYR A 255 -8.24 1.99 -23.81
N GLY A 256 -7.89 3.29 -23.87
CA GLY A 256 -8.68 4.42 -23.37
C GLY A 256 -8.03 5.23 -22.27
N ASN A 257 -8.82 6.08 -21.60
CA ASN A 257 -8.36 7.12 -20.66
C ASN A 257 -7.41 8.14 -21.31
N ASN A 258 -7.64 8.46 -22.58
CA ASN A 258 -6.87 9.41 -23.39
C ASN A 258 -7.57 10.76 -23.48
N ASP A 259 -8.22 11.18 -22.40
CA ASP A 259 -9.09 12.37 -22.37
C ASP A 259 -8.31 13.68 -22.21
N TYR A 260 -7.08 13.61 -21.68
CA TYR A 260 -6.30 14.77 -21.33
C TYR A 260 -5.18 15.06 -22.31
N VAL A 261 -4.91 16.37 -22.47
CA VAL A 261 -3.69 16.90 -23.07
C VAL A 261 -3.00 17.82 -22.07
N VAL A 262 -1.68 17.88 -22.13
CA VAL A 262 -0.85 18.73 -21.27
C VAL A 262 -0.13 19.79 -22.08
N ASN A 263 -0.05 21.00 -21.54
CA ASN A 263 0.81 22.05 -22.10
C ASN A 263 2.28 21.68 -21.89
N PHE A 264 2.93 21.29 -22.97
CA PHE A 264 4.35 20.93 -23.00
C PHE A 264 5.12 21.70 -24.08
N TYR A 265 4.64 22.92 -24.37
CA TYR A 265 5.24 23.80 -25.36
C TYR A 265 6.71 24.08 -25.04
N HIS A 266 7.56 24.11 -26.06
CA HIS A 266 9.01 24.27 -25.92
C HIS A 266 9.61 23.34 -24.83
N ASP A 267 9.28 22.06 -24.93
CA ASP A 267 9.78 21.05 -23.99
C ASP A 267 9.35 21.31 -22.53
N GLY A 268 8.14 21.84 -22.38
CA GLY A 268 7.56 22.13 -21.07
C GLY A 268 8.22 23.29 -20.33
N GLU A 269 8.76 24.28 -21.04
CA GLU A 269 9.46 25.42 -20.45
C GLU A 269 8.62 26.12 -19.36
N GLU A 270 7.35 26.41 -19.64
CA GLU A 270 6.43 27.04 -18.68
C GLU A 270 6.21 26.13 -17.46
N LEU A 271 6.02 24.83 -17.68
CA LEU A 271 5.83 23.85 -16.60
C LEU A 271 7.10 23.71 -15.75
N LYS A 272 8.27 23.62 -16.37
CA LYS A 272 9.56 23.56 -15.67
C LYS A 272 9.78 24.80 -14.80
N TYR A 273 9.48 25.98 -15.34
CA TYR A 273 9.55 27.24 -14.58
C TYR A 273 8.60 27.23 -13.39
N TRP A 274 7.31 26.87 -13.62
CA TRP A 274 6.31 26.78 -12.58
C TRP A 274 6.70 25.84 -11.45
N LEU A 275 7.19 24.65 -11.75
CA LEU A 275 7.57 23.65 -10.74
C LEU A 275 8.65 24.14 -9.79
N VAL A 276 9.55 25.01 -10.24
CA VAL A 276 10.64 25.57 -9.41
C VAL A 276 10.19 26.81 -8.63
N HIS A 277 9.21 27.56 -9.17
CA HIS A 277 8.78 28.85 -8.60
C HIS A 277 7.38 28.77 -7.97
N ASN A 278 6.82 27.57 -7.79
CA ASN A 278 5.50 27.38 -7.21
C ASN A 278 5.47 27.79 -5.72
N PRO A 279 4.68 28.83 -5.35
CA PRO A 279 4.62 29.28 -3.95
C PRO A 279 4.01 28.23 -3.00
N LYS A 280 3.27 27.25 -3.53
CA LYS A 280 2.69 26.14 -2.75
C LYS A 280 3.69 25.02 -2.47
N ASP A 281 4.83 24.97 -3.17
CA ASP A 281 5.92 24.00 -2.94
C ASP A 281 7.30 24.69 -3.05
N PRO A 282 7.64 25.56 -2.09
CA PRO A 282 8.90 26.31 -2.12
C PRO A 282 10.14 25.44 -1.91
N GLY A 283 9.97 24.17 -1.59
CA GLY A 283 11.06 23.22 -1.40
C GLY A 283 11.59 22.59 -2.70
N THR A 284 10.92 22.79 -3.83
CA THR A 284 11.35 22.24 -5.11
C THR A 284 12.43 23.12 -5.75
N LYS A 285 13.68 22.66 -5.71
CA LYS A 285 14.84 23.37 -6.27
C LYS A 285 15.08 23.08 -7.75
N HIS A 286 14.57 21.97 -8.27
CA HIS A 286 14.75 21.57 -9.67
C HIS A 286 13.49 20.84 -10.18
N TRP A 287 13.09 21.11 -11.40
CA TRP A 287 11.88 20.58 -12.02
C TRP A 287 11.84 19.04 -12.10
N SER A 288 13.00 18.37 -12.19
CA SER A 288 13.08 16.91 -12.32
C SER A 288 12.54 16.17 -11.09
N ARG A 289 12.35 16.83 -9.94
CA ARG A 289 11.68 16.25 -8.78
C ARG A 289 10.23 15.85 -9.12
N ASN A 290 9.56 16.64 -9.93
CA ASN A 290 8.16 16.47 -10.31
C ASN A 290 7.99 15.92 -11.74
N MET A 291 8.93 16.20 -12.66
CA MET A 291 8.98 15.63 -14.01
C MET A 291 9.93 14.43 -14.03
N ARG A 292 9.48 13.33 -13.41
CA ARG A 292 10.29 12.11 -13.24
C ARG A 292 10.37 11.32 -14.54
N ASN A 293 11.47 10.58 -14.70
CA ASN A 293 11.68 9.68 -15.83
C ASN A 293 11.45 10.34 -17.19
N TYR A 294 11.95 11.54 -17.32
CA TYR A 294 11.80 12.39 -18.50
C TYR A 294 12.26 11.71 -19.79
N GLU A 295 13.28 10.88 -19.72
CA GLU A 295 13.84 10.09 -20.82
C GLU A 295 12.88 9.01 -21.38
N TYR A 296 11.76 8.75 -20.69
CA TYR A 296 10.73 7.83 -21.12
C TYR A 296 9.51 8.51 -21.77
N TYR A 297 9.47 9.85 -21.77
CA TYR A 297 8.36 10.58 -22.38
C TYR A 297 8.29 10.31 -23.89
N PHE A 298 7.09 10.33 -24.42
CA PHE A 298 6.77 10.07 -25.82
C PHE A 298 7.03 8.65 -26.33
N ARG A 299 7.50 7.75 -25.47
CA ARG A 299 7.71 6.34 -25.84
C ARG A 299 6.40 5.55 -25.75
N GLU A 300 6.29 4.56 -26.61
CA GLU A 300 5.23 3.54 -26.50
C GLU A 300 5.37 2.77 -25.19
N GLY A 301 4.22 2.43 -24.56
CA GLY A 301 4.23 1.69 -23.30
C GLY A 301 2.85 1.23 -22.88
N ILE A 302 2.80 0.50 -21.78
CA ILE A 302 1.56 0.09 -21.13
C ILE A 302 1.35 0.97 -19.90
N THR A 303 0.34 1.84 -19.96
CA THR A 303 -0.05 2.62 -18.79
C THR A 303 -1.01 1.84 -17.91
N PHE A 304 -0.91 2.01 -16.60
CA PHE A 304 -1.86 1.41 -15.66
C PHE A 304 -2.30 2.40 -14.59
N THR A 305 -3.44 2.12 -13.97
CA THR A 305 -3.97 2.94 -12.89
C THR A 305 -3.33 2.48 -11.57
N ALA A 306 -2.57 3.38 -10.92
CA ALA A 306 -1.84 3.06 -9.69
C ALA A 306 -2.75 2.96 -8.46
N ILE A 307 -3.92 3.58 -8.49
CA ILE A 307 -4.87 3.64 -7.37
C ILE A 307 -6.23 3.19 -7.88
N GLY A 308 -6.74 2.08 -7.36
CA GLY A 308 -8.04 1.54 -7.72
C GLY A 308 -8.22 0.13 -7.15
N ASN A 309 -9.46 -0.35 -7.12
CA ASN A 309 -9.80 -1.67 -6.58
C ASN A 309 -9.44 -2.80 -7.55
N ASN A 310 -9.28 -2.48 -8.85
CA ASN A 310 -8.98 -3.47 -9.88
C ASN A 310 -7.79 -3.02 -10.72
N PHE A 311 -6.95 -3.96 -11.09
CA PHE A 311 -5.86 -3.70 -12.02
C PHE A 311 -6.41 -3.38 -13.41
N SER A 312 -5.99 -2.25 -13.97
CA SER A 312 -6.37 -1.85 -15.33
C SER A 312 -5.15 -1.35 -16.08
N ALA A 313 -4.82 -2.02 -17.16
CA ALA A 313 -3.69 -1.71 -18.02
C ALA A 313 -4.16 -1.42 -19.45
N ARG A 314 -3.48 -0.50 -20.13
CA ARG A 314 -3.83 -0.02 -21.46
C ARG A 314 -2.58 0.21 -22.28
N LEU A 315 -2.59 -0.22 -23.52
CA LEU A 315 -1.53 0.08 -24.47
C LEU A 315 -1.63 1.54 -24.91
N ASN A 316 -0.55 2.29 -24.73
CA ASN A 316 -0.37 3.62 -25.27
C ASN A 316 0.67 3.58 -26.37
N GLY A 317 0.33 4.13 -27.54
CA GLY A 317 1.30 4.35 -28.62
C GLY A 317 2.33 5.42 -28.27
N ALA A 318 3.25 5.66 -29.18
CA ALA A 318 4.22 6.77 -29.04
C ALA A 318 3.52 8.14 -29.03
N GLY A 319 4.15 9.15 -28.45
CA GLY A 319 3.65 10.51 -28.40
C GLY A 319 2.89 10.89 -27.13
N TYR A 320 2.84 10.02 -26.13
CA TYR A 320 2.18 10.28 -24.85
C TYR A 320 3.16 10.72 -23.76
N LEU A 321 2.68 11.68 -22.96
CA LEU A 321 3.21 11.94 -21.62
C LEU A 321 2.32 11.25 -20.58
N PHE A 322 2.84 11.03 -19.38
CA PHE A 322 2.13 10.25 -18.37
C PHE A 322 2.32 10.79 -16.94
N ASP A 323 1.32 10.56 -16.10
CA ASP A 323 1.22 11.01 -14.71
C ASP A 323 1.85 10.00 -13.73
N THR A 324 2.16 10.44 -12.54
CA THR A 324 2.56 9.55 -11.44
C THR A 324 1.45 8.59 -11.02
N LYS A 325 0.17 8.97 -11.19
CA LYS A 325 -1.00 8.10 -10.93
C LYS A 325 -1.35 7.19 -12.12
N GLY A 326 -0.78 7.48 -13.28
CA GLY A 326 -0.83 6.66 -14.50
C GLY A 326 0.57 6.23 -14.92
N PRO A 327 1.31 5.50 -14.05
CA PRO A 327 2.64 5.06 -14.41
C PRO A 327 2.59 4.17 -15.64
N THR A 328 3.70 4.11 -16.35
CA THR A 328 3.80 3.39 -17.62
C THR A 328 4.90 2.34 -17.54
N MET A 329 4.63 1.16 -18.06
CA MET A 329 5.60 0.07 -18.25
C MET A 329 6.19 0.17 -19.66
N PHE A 330 7.51 0.06 -19.76
CA PHE A 330 8.28 0.11 -20.98
C PHE A 330 9.08 -1.17 -21.14
N GLY A 331 9.21 -1.70 -22.33
CA GLY A 331 9.95 -2.92 -22.64
C GLY A 331 9.56 -3.50 -23.99
N ASP A 332 9.96 -4.73 -24.24
CA ASP A 332 9.66 -5.45 -25.45
C ASP A 332 8.33 -6.21 -25.32
N HIS A 333 7.74 -6.56 -26.49
CA HIS A 333 6.51 -7.37 -26.55
C HIS A 333 5.31 -6.82 -25.77
N LEU A 334 5.14 -5.49 -25.78
CA LEU A 334 4.10 -4.79 -24.99
C LEU A 334 2.68 -5.31 -25.22
N THR A 335 2.32 -5.69 -26.44
CA THR A 335 1.00 -6.27 -26.75
C THR A 335 0.77 -7.60 -26.03
N TYR A 336 1.79 -8.45 -25.95
CA TYR A 336 1.73 -9.70 -25.19
C TYR A 336 1.65 -9.46 -23.68
N VAL A 337 2.40 -8.49 -23.17
CA VAL A 337 2.38 -8.12 -21.75
C VAL A 337 1.04 -7.48 -21.33
N CYS A 338 0.40 -6.77 -22.25
CA CYS A 338 -0.89 -6.13 -21.98
C CYS A 338 -2.05 -7.12 -21.95
N GLY A 339 -2.04 -8.16 -22.76
CA GLY A 339 -3.10 -9.14 -22.98
C GLY A 339 -2.97 -10.44 -22.30
#